data_8e7e7f07e74be6a29650442794117788
#
_entry.id   8e7e7f07e74be6a29650442794117788
#
_cell.length_a   1.000
_cell.length_b   1.000
_cell.length_c   1.000
_cell.angle_alpha   90.00
_cell.angle_beta   90.00
_cell.angle_gamma   90.00
#
_symmetry.space_group_name_H-M   'P 1'
#
loop_
_entity.id
_entity.type
_entity.pdbx_description
1 polymer ?
#
loop_
_entity_poly.entity_id
_entity_poly.type
_entity_poly.pdbx_seq_one_letter_code
_entity_poly.pdbx_strand_id
1 'polypeptide(L)'
;MILKDFNDQKEELIRSGVRIYGPDATVAQDLEPEYIAVSHDSKTAWITLQENNAIGIISIRDATVKSIVPLGYKDHNSPMNKFDASDKDGMIYLNTWPVKGLYLPDAICRFRVFGKDYLITANEGDARDYKGFSEEVRVKKLTLDPAAFPFASSLQEDQNLGRLKVTTTLGDTDMDGDYDEIYSYGARSFAIWSDKGKLIYESGSLLEMITAGYFPEEFNSNDEENESFDGRSDDKGPEPEGVVTGMIKGETYAFIGLERISGIMIFNVSNPYFPVFVDYINTRDFSGDPQTDSAGDISPEGLIFVPDYLSPTYRPLVIAGFEVSGSITIYEVVSKNVHKKCLYGRNNSFQMGFLK
;
A
#
# COMPACT_ATOMS: atom_id res chain seq x y z
N MET A 1 -14.49 22.49 -7.26
CA MET A 1 -13.38 22.32 -6.30
C MET A 1 -12.14 22.89 -6.96
N ILE A 2 -11.41 23.77 -6.33
CA ILE A 2 -10.34 24.48 -7.04
C ILE A 2 -9.03 24.27 -6.27
N LEU A 3 -8.23 23.27 -6.71
CA LEU A 3 -6.86 23.07 -6.24
C LEU A 3 -5.96 24.30 -6.55
N LYS A 4 -6.39 25.14 -7.48
CA LYS A 4 -5.71 26.41 -7.81
C LYS A 4 -5.54 27.37 -6.62
N ASP A 5 -6.41 27.25 -5.62
CA ASP A 5 -6.32 28.08 -4.39
C ASP A 5 -5.07 27.74 -3.56
N PHE A 6 -4.41 26.63 -3.86
CA PHE A 6 -3.16 26.21 -3.21
C PHE A 6 -1.90 26.58 -4.00
N ASN A 7 -2.02 27.14 -5.20
CA ASN A 7 -0.84 27.47 -6.01
C ASN A 7 0.13 28.43 -5.29
N ASP A 8 -0.42 29.39 -4.55
CA ASP A 8 0.39 30.36 -3.79
C ASP A 8 1.00 29.76 -2.51
N GLN A 9 0.64 28.54 -2.16
CA GLN A 9 1.12 27.80 -0.99
C GLN A 9 2.16 26.72 -1.37
N LYS A 10 2.66 26.68 -2.61
CA LYS A 10 3.56 25.64 -3.11
C LYS A 10 4.75 25.40 -2.18
N GLU A 11 5.46 26.46 -1.80
CA GLU A 11 6.63 26.38 -0.93
C GLU A 11 6.29 25.88 0.49
N GLU A 12 5.12 26.22 1.00
CA GLU A 12 4.65 25.76 2.31
C GLU A 12 4.31 24.27 2.27
N LEU A 13 3.62 23.81 1.22
CA LEU A 13 3.29 22.40 1.01
C LEU A 13 4.55 21.55 0.88
N ILE A 14 5.53 21.98 0.06
CA ILE A 14 6.81 21.28 -0.08
C ILE A 14 7.52 21.19 1.27
N ARG A 15 7.63 22.29 2.01
CA ARG A 15 8.26 22.28 3.34
C ARG A 15 7.52 21.41 4.35
N SER A 16 6.23 21.20 4.20
CA SER A 16 5.44 20.32 5.04
C SER A 16 5.65 18.83 4.71
N GLY A 17 6.23 18.52 3.53
CA GLY A 17 6.48 17.15 3.06
C GLY A 17 5.53 16.66 1.96
N VAL A 18 4.69 17.55 1.40
CA VAL A 18 3.91 17.23 0.20
C VAL A 18 4.85 17.28 -1.01
N ARG A 19 4.86 16.25 -1.82
CA ARG A 19 5.70 16.20 -3.02
C ARG A 19 5.04 16.99 -4.14
N ILE A 20 5.65 18.12 -4.52
CA ILE A 20 5.26 18.96 -5.67
C ILE A 20 6.54 19.14 -6.49
N TYR A 21 6.73 18.34 -7.52
CA TYR A 21 8.03 18.18 -8.17
C TYR A 21 7.98 18.08 -9.70
N GLY A 22 6.80 18.08 -10.30
CA GLY A 22 6.67 18.15 -11.76
C GLY A 22 7.38 19.38 -12.32
N PRO A 23 8.11 19.29 -13.45
CA PRO A 23 8.83 20.41 -14.04
C PRO A 23 7.91 21.60 -14.28
N ASP A 24 8.22 22.73 -13.66
CA ASP A 24 7.47 23.99 -13.76
C ASP A 24 5.97 23.91 -13.39
N ALA A 25 5.54 22.82 -12.76
CA ALA A 25 4.14 22.61 -12.40
C ALA A 25 3.70 23.52 -11.26
N THR A 26 2.48 24.05 -11.37
CA THR A 26 1.75 24.63 -10.23
C THR A 26 1.22 23.50 -9.33
N VAL A 27 0.82 23.80 -8.10
CA VAL A 27 0.22 22.80 -7.19
C VAL A 27 -0.96 22.09 -7.86
N ALA A 28 -1.85 22.85 -8.51
CA ALA A 28 -3.03 22.27 -9.17
C ALA A 28 -2.72 21.40 -10.40
N GLN A 29 -1.55 21.54 -11.00
CA GLN A 29 -1.09 20.73 -12.12
C GLN A 29 -0.32 19.49 -11.65
N ASP A 30 0.27 19.57 -10.46
CA ASP A 30 1.12 18.52 -9.92
C ASP A 30 0.36 17.51 -9.07
N LEU A 31 -0.78 17.89 -8.49
CA LEU A 31 -1.57 16.98 -7.66
C LEU A 31 -2.35 15.96 -8.52
N GLU A 32 -2.16 14.69 -8.22
CA GLU A 32 -2.79 13.55 -8.89
C GLU A 32 -3.74 12.82 -7.92
N PRO A 33 -5.07 13.11 -8.00
CA PRO A 33 -6.07 12.45 -7.16
C PRO A 33 -6.40 11.05 -7.68
N GLU A 34 -6.29 10.03 -6.82
CA GLU A 34 -6.58 8.63 -7.16
C GLU A 34 -7.90 8.15 -6.54
N TYR A 35 -7.93 7.89 -5.27
CA TYR A 35 -9.06 7.24 -4.62
C TYR A 35 -9.76 8.14 -3.60
N ILE A 36 -11.05 7.83 -3.30
CA ILE A 36 -11.88 8.69 -2.45
C ILE A 36 -12.56 7.88 -1.34
N ALA A 37 -12.42 8.32 -0.10
CA ALA A 37 -13.23 7.88 1.02
C ALA A 37 -14.17 8.99 1.51
N VAL A 38 -15.39 8.65 1.91
CA VAL A 38 -16.41 9.61 2.36
C VAL A 38 -16.79 9.34 3.81
N SER A 39 -16.93 10.41 4.62
CA SER A 39 -17.37 10.34 6.01
C SER A 39 -18.79 9.77 6.13
N HIS A 40 -19.08 9.16 7.30
CA HIS A 40 -20.39 8.55 7.55
C HIS A 40 -21.58 9.52 7.37
N ASP A 41 -21.37 10.79 7.67
CA ASP A 41 -22.40 11.84 7.53
C ASP A 41 -22.37 12.54 6.17
N SER A 42 -21.55 12.07 5.23
CA SER A 42 -21.37 12.59 3.87
C SER A 42 -20.95 14.08 3.82
N LYS A 43 -20.26 14.58 4.85
CA LYS A 43 -19.81 15.99 4.89
C LYS A 43 -18.36 16.18 4.52
N THR A 44 -17.54 15.17 4.73
CA THR A 44 -16.09 15.20 4.46
C THR A 44 -15.74 14.09 3.48
N ALA A 45 -14.85 14.37 2.54
CA ALA A 45 -14.17 13.36 1.75
C ALA A 45 -12.66 13.47 1.95
N TRP A 46 -12.00 12.32 1.86
CA TRP A 46 -10.55 12.19 1.85
C TRP A 46 -10.15 11.60 0.51
N ILE A 47 -9.15 12.20 -0.12
CA ILE A 47 -8.66 11.79 -1.43
C ILE A 47 -7.18 11.49 -1.30
N THR A 48 -6.75 10.33 -1.78
CA THR A 48 -5.33 10.05 -1.98
C THR A 48 -4.78 10.92 -3.09
N LEU A 49 -3.58 11.43 -2.88
CA LEU A 49 -2.77 12.16 -3.85
C LEU A 49 -1.46 11.35 -3.91
N GLN A 50 -1.48 10.29 -4.74
CA GLN A 50 -0.53 9.19 -4.64
C GLN A 50 0.91 9.67 -4.78
N GLU A 51 1.32 10.16 -5.95
CA GLU A 51 2.70 10.57 -6.21
C GLU A 51 3.11 11.80 -5.38
N ASN A 52 2.12 12.55 -4.87
CA ASN A 52 2.36 13.66 -3.97
C ASN A 52 2.55 13.23 -2.51
N ASN A 53 2.37 11.94 -2.20
CA ASN A 53 2.48 11.35 -0.88
C ASN A 53 1.66 12.12 0.18
N ALA A 54 0.38 12.36 -0.14
CA ALA A 54 -0.49 13.22 0.65
C ALA A 54 -1.96 12.78 0.62
N ILE A 55 -2.76 13.30 1.56
CA ILE A 55 -4.22 13.16 1.57
C ILE A 55 -4.84 14.56 1.48
N GLY A 56 -5.73 14.74 0.49
CA GLY A 56 -6.60 15.91 0.39
C GLY A 56 -7.84 15.75 1.29
N ILE A 57 -8.15 16.72 2.14
CA ILE A 57 -9.35 16.76 2.97
C ILE A 57 -10.34 17.77 2.41
N ILE A 58 -11.55 17.31 2.10
CA ILE A 58 -12.56 18.10 1.36
C ILE A 58 -13.81 18.26 2.20
N SER A 59 -14.35 19.48 2.24
CA SER A 59 -15.72 19.74 2.65
C SER A 59 -16.64 19.47 1.45
N ILE A 60 -17.45 18.43 1.52
CA ILE A 60 -18.42 18.10 0.46
C ILE A 60 -19.49 19.17 0.38
N ARG A 61 -19.99 19.65 1.53
CA ARG A 61 -21.00 20.69 1.60
C ARG A 61 -20.59 21.97 0.88
N ASP A 62 -19.35 22.41 1.11
CA ASP A 62 -18.85 23.71 0.62
C ASP A 62 -18.15 23.54 -0.74
N ALA A 63 -17.98 22.28 -1.21
CA ALA A 63 -17.20 21.90 -2.38
C ALA A 63 -15.78 22.50 -2.39
N THR A 64 -15.12 22.52 -1.21
CA THR A 64 -13.79 23.11 -1.01
C THR A 64 -12.79 22.12 -0.45
N VAL A 65 -11.54 22.21 -0.90
CA VAL A 65 -10.39 21.56 -0.24
C VAL A 65 -10.09 22.34 1.04
N LYS A 66 -10.06 21.64 2.17
CA LYS A 66 -9.76 22.22 3.48
C LYS A 66 -8.27 22.20 3.79
N SER A 67 -7.61 21.11 3.41
CA SER A 67 -6.18 20.92 3.61
C SER A 67 -5.64 19.83 2.69
N ILE A 68 -4.34 19.90 2.45
CA ILE A 68 -3.53 18.84 1.87
C ILE A 68 -2.55 18.42 2.97
N VAL A 69 -2.57 17.17 3.36
CA VAL A 69 -1.83 16.63 4.51
C VAL A 69 -0.77 15.66 4.02
N PRO A 70 0.53 15.93 4.23
CA PRO A 70 1.59 15.02 3.87
C PRO A 70 1.55 13.77 4.74
N LEU A 71 1.94 12.63 4.20
CA LEU A 71 1.95 11.36 4.91
C LEU A 71 3.29 11.05 5.59
N GLY A 72 4.37 11.72 5.17
CA GLY A 72 5.72 11.42 5.66
C GLY A 72 6.30 10.16 5.03
N TYR A 73 7.05 9.40 5.78
CA TYR A 73 7.72 8.19 5.28
C TYR A 73 7.81 7.11 6.36
N LYS A 74 7.99 5.89 5.90
CA LYS A 74 8.30 4.71 6.71
C LYS A 74 9.82 4.55 6.78
N ASP A 75 10.36 4.53 7.99
CA ASP A 75 11.80 4.31 8.21
C ASP A 75 12.13 2.81 8.17
N HIS A 76 12.74 2.35 7.10
CA HIS A 76 13.15 0.97 6.92
C HIS A 76 14.43 0.59 7.70
N ASN A 77 15.10 1.54 8.33
CA ASN A 77 16.17 1.26 9.29
C ASN A 77 15.62 0.73 10.64
N SER A 78 14.31 0.82 10.85
CA SER A 78 13.64 0.25 12.02
C SER A 78 13.51 -1.27 11.90
N PRO A 79 13.79 -2.05 12.97
CA PRO A 79 13.62 -3.50 12.97
C PRO A 79 12.19 -3.98 12.68
N MET A 80 11.18 -3.13 12.84
CA MET A 80 9.78 -3.43 12.54
C MET A 80 9.43 -3.26 11.06
N ASN A 81 10.29 -2.59 10.28
CA ASN A 81 10.03 -2.16 8.92
C ASN A 81 11.01 -2.81 7.91
N LYS A 82 11.42 -4.04 8.18
CA LYS A 82 12.27 -4.81 7.29
C LYS A 82 11.56 -5.09 5.97
N PHE A 83 12.32 -5.18 4.90
CA PHE A 83 11.85 -5.61 3.60
C PHE A 83 12.97 -6.30 2.81
N ASP A 84 12.60 -7.06 1.80
CA ASP A 84 13.52 -7.59 0.81
C ASP A 84 13.79 -6.55 -0.27
N ALA A 85 15.06 -6.26 -0.53
CA ALA A 85 15.45 -5.16 -1.42
C ALA A 85 16.08 -5.63 -2.75
N SER A 86 16.28 -6.94 -2.92
CA SER A 86 17.06 -7.48 -4.02
C SER A 86 16.36 -8.64 -4.73
N ASP A 87 16.31 -8.59 -6.04
CA ASP A 87 15.93 -9.68 -6.93
C ASP A 87 17.16 -10.53 -7.39
N LYS A 88 18.34 -10.32 -6.75
CA LYS A 88 19.61 -10.93 -7.18
C LYS A 88 20.36 -11.68 -6.09
N ASP A 89 19.82 -11.81 -4.89
CA ASP A 89 20.42 -12.59 -3.83
C ASP A 89 19.96 -14.06 -3.81
N GLY A 90 18.83 -14.36 -4.50
CA GLY A 90 18.27 -15.70 -4.68
C GLY A 90 17.62 -16.28 -3.43
N MET A 91 17.21 -15.44 -2.49
CA MET A 91 16.56 -15.85 -1.24
C MET A 91 15.59 -14.78 -0.76
N ILE A 92 14.72 -15.12 0.17
CA ILE A 92 13.90 -14.14 0.91
C ILE A 92 14.78 -13.54 2.01
N TYR A 93 15.17 -12.26 1.86
CA TYR A 93 16.07 -11.59 2.81
C TYR A 93 15.46 -10.32 3.38
N LEU A 94 14.51 -10.48 4.31
CA LEU A 94 13.92 -9.35 5.04
C LEU A 94 14.94 -8.72 5.99
N ASN A 95 15.48 -7.57 5.63
CA ASN A 95 16.49 -6.86 6.40
C ASN A 95 16.12 -5.39 6.65
N THR A 96 16.81 -4.76 7.60
CA THR A 96 16.76 -3.30 7.77
C THR A 96 17.69 -2.64 6.79
N TRP A 97 17.23 -1.55 6.17
CA TRP A 97 17.98 -0.80 5.19
C TRP A 97 17.93 0.71 5.50
N PRO A 98 18.97 1.48 5.22
CA PRO A 98 18.94 2.95 5.38
C PRO A 98 18.12 3.61 4.26
N VAL A 99 16.83 3.26 4.20
CA VAL A 99 15.89 3.69 3.17
C VAL A 99 14.63 4.22 3.86
N LYS A 100 14.08 5.28 3.31
CA LYS A 100 12.79 5.86 3.67
C LYS A 100 11.77 5.50 2.60
N GLY A 101 10.76 4.69 2.95
CA GLY A 101 9.66 4.33 2.06
C GLY A 101 8.60 5.43 2.07
N LEU A 102 8.33 6.05 0.93
CA LEU A 102 7.20 6.95 0.76
C LEU A 102 5.91 6.12 0.78
N TYR A 103 4.85 6.59 1.44
CA TYR A 103 3.61 5.82 1.52
C TYR A 103 2.93 5.67 0.16
N LEU A 104 2.78 6.75 -0.58
CA LEU A 104 2.21 6.79 -1.94
C LEU A 104 0.98 5.87 -2.07
N PRO A 105 -0.08 6.11 -1.29
CA PRO A 105 -1.23 5.21 -1.28
C PRO A 105 -2.06 5.35 -2.56
N ASP A 106 -2.35 4.23 -3.21
CA ASP A 106 -3.37 4.18 -4.24
C ASP A 106 -4.76 4.27 -3.57
N ALA A 107 -5.21 3.23 -2.91
CA ALA A 107 -6.54 3.19 -2.32
C ALA A 107 -6.61 3.73 -0.89
N ILE A 108 -7.78 4.31 -0.58
CA ILE A 108 -8.16 4.76 0.76
C ILE A 108 -9.59 4.30 1.09
N CYS A 109 -9.79 3.76 2.29
CA CYS A 109 -11.12 3.43 2.79
C CYS A 109 -11.33 4.02 4.18
N ARG A 110 -12.59 4.39 4.48
CA ARG A 110 -12.98 4.89 5.80
C ARG A 110 -13.68 3.80 6.60
N PHE A 111 -13.33 3.66 7.88
CA PHE A 111 -14.09 2.86 8.83
C PHE A 111 -14.35 3.63 10.12
N ARG A 112 -15.29 3.15 10.95
CA ARG A 112 -15.70 3.84 12.16
C ARG A 112 -15.65 2.91 13.35
N VAL A 113 -14.91 3.33 14.40
CA VAL A 113 -14.76 2.60 15.66
C VAL A 113 -14.99 3.57 16.81
N PHE A 114 -15.84 3.19 17.78
CA PHE A 114 -16.19 4.01 18.96
C PHE A 114 -16.62 5.44 18.60
N GLY A 115 -17.37 5.59 17.49
CA GLY A 115 -17.91 6.90 17.07
C GLY A 115 -16.90 7.81 16.37
N LYS A 116 -15.65 7.37 16.17
CA LYS A 116 -14.61 8.11 15.44
C LYS A 116 -14.36 7.50 14.07
N ASP A 117 -14.16 8.34 13.09
CA ASP A 117 -13.73 7.92 11.75
C ASP A 117 -12.21 7.74 11.72
N TYR A 118 -11.77 6.67 11.08
CA TYR A 118 -10.40 6.34 10.76
C TYR A 118 -10.31 6.08 9.25
N LEU A 119 -9.13 6.30 8.70
CA LEU A 119 -8.81 5.99 7.33
C LEU A 119 -7.82 4.82 7.30
N ILE A 120 -7.95 3.96 6.34
CA ILE A 120 -6.96 2.92 6.03
C ILE A 120 -6.53 3.08 4.59
N THR A 121 -5.23 3.01 4.34
CA THR A 121 -4.62 3.12 3.02
C THR A 121 -3.86 1.84 2.66
N ALA A 122 -3.94 1.46 1.41
CA ALA A 122 -3.06 0.50 0.77
C ALA A 122 -1.91 1.31 0.15
N ASN A 123 -0.67 1.04 0.58
CA ASN A 123 0.49 1.88 0.25
C ASN A 123 1.32 1.17 -0.83
N GLU A 124 0.78 1.16 -2.03
CA GLU A 124 1.35 0.52 -3.21
C GLU A 124 2.68 1.17 -3.61
N GLY A 125 2.60 2.46 -3.88
CA GLY A 125 3.69 3.27 -4.40
C GLY A 125 3.69 3.37 -5.92
N ASP A 126 3.81 4.60 -6.42
CA ASP A 126 4.02 4.83 -7.84
C ASP A 126 5.06 5.91 -8.08
N ALA A 127 5.65 5.91 -9.29
CA ALA A 127 6.66 6.85 -9.74
C ALA A 127 6.21 7.56 -10.99
N ARG A 128 6.51 8.85 -11.10
CA ARG A 128 6.33 9.53 -12.38
C ARG A 128 7.42 9.09 -13.34
N ASP A 129 7.03 8.25 -14.29
CA ASP A 129 7.88 7.77 -15.38
C ASP A 129 7.14 7.88 -16.72
N TYR A 130 7.25 9.04 -17.37
CA TYR A 130 6.61 9.30 -18.65
C TYR A 130 7.54 10.00 -19.63
N LYS A 131 7.15 10.05 -20.89
CA LYS A 131 7.97 10.66 -21.94
C LYS A 131 8.30 12.14 -21.63
N GLY A 132 9.56 12.40 -21.29
CA GLY A 132 10.07 13.73 -20.99
C GLY A 132 10.37 14.01 -19.53
N PHE A 133 9.94 13.13 -18.62
CA PHE A 133 10.29 13.20 -17.21
C PHE A 133 10.23 11.83 -16.56
N SER A 134 11.29 11.42 -15.89
CA SER A 134 11.33 10.27 -14.99
C SER A 134 12.04 10.67 -13.71
N GLU A 135 11.46 10.32 -12.59
CA GLU A 135 12.11 10.47 -11.29
C GLU A 135 12.86 9.20 -10.86
N GLU A 136 12.64 8.10 -11.56
CA GLU A 136 13.10 6.78 -11.16
C GLU A 136 14.58 6.54 -11.50
N VAL A 137 15.31 5.98 -10.53
CA VAL A 137 16.68 5.51 -10.69
C VAL A 137 16.94 4.31 -9.80
N ARG A 138 17.93 3.50 -10.13
CA ARG A 138 18.44 2.43 -9.25
C ARG A 138 19.47 3.00 -8.29
N VAL A 139 19.48 2.55 -7.01
CA VAL A 139 20.43 3.00 -5.98
C VAL A 139 21.89 2.93 -6.44
N LYS A 140 22.27 1.91 -7.19
CA LYS A 140 23.63 1.79 -7.74
C LYS A 140 24.04 2.90 -8.72
N LYS A 141 23.12 3.75 -9.14
CA LYS A 141 23.36 4.90 -10.02
C LYS A 141 23.43 6.22 -9.29
N LEU A 142 23.04 6.25 -8.02
CA LEU A 142 23.16 7.44 -7.19
C LEU A 142 24.64 7.69 -6.80
N THR A 143 25.01 8.95 -6.67
CA THR A 143 26.17 9.34 -5.90
C THR A 143 25.70 9.50 -4.46
N LEU A 144 26.17 8.66 -3.55
CA LEU A 144 25.77 8.70 -2.14
C LEU A 144 26.80 9.50 -1.33
N ASP A 145 26.34 10.37 -0.43
CA ASP A 145 27.21 11.12 0.48
C ASP A 145 28.03 10.14 1.34
N PRO A 146 29.37 10.26 1.36
CA PRO A 146 30.22 9.32 2.09
C PRO A 146 30.14 9.46 3.62
N ALA A 147 29.62 10.55 4.15
CA ALA A 147 29.39 10.71 5.58
C ALA A 147 28.07 10.07 6.01
N ALA A 148 27.03 10.21 5.21
CA ALA A 148 25.75 9.54 5.43
C ALA A 148 25.83 8.03 5.14
N PHE A 149 26.56 7.63 4.10
CA PHE A 149 26.70 6.24 3.66
C PHE A 149 28.16 5.79 3.60
N PRO A 150 28.83 5.57 4.74
CA PRO A 150 30.26 5.18 4.77
C PRO A 150 30.53 3.81 4.10
N PHE A 151 29.50 3.00 3.88
CA PHE A 151 29.57 1.71 3.19
C PHE A 151 28.79 1.71 1.85
N ALA A 152 28.73 2.86 1.17
CA ALA A 152 28.00 3.04 -0.09
C ALA A 152 28.30 1.95 -1.13
N SER A 153 29.58 1.58 -1.32
CA SER A 153 29.96 0.54 -2.28
C SER A 153 29.32 -0.81 -2.02
N SER A 154 29.18 -1.20 -0.74
CA SER A 154 28.51 -2.44 -0.36
C SER A 154 26.99 -2.31 -0.49
N LEU A 155 26.40 -1.18 -0.11
CA LEU A 155 24.97 -0.93 -0.27
C LEU A 155 24.55 -0.97 -1.74
N GLN A 156 25.41 -0.51 -2.65
CA GLN A 156 25.16 -0.43 -4.10
C GLN A 156 25.42 -1.74 -4.86
N GLU A 157 25.80 -2.83 -4.18
CA GLU A 157 25.86 -4.16 -4.78
C GLU A 157 24.44 -4.66 -5.13
N ASP A 158 24.31 -5.40 -6.24
CA ASP A 158 23.02 -5.87 -6.76
C ASP A 158 22.27 -6.80 -5.77
N GLN A 159 22.98 -7.52 -4.94
CA GLN A 159 22.42 -8.38 -3.87
C GLN A 159 22.02 -7.62 -2.59
N ASN A 160 22.24 -6.32 -2.53
CA ASN A 160 21.82 -5.44 -1.44
C ASN A 160 20.80 -4.43 -1.97
N LEU A 161 21.08 -3.12 -1.89
CA LEU A 161 20.20 -2.07 -2.36
C LEU A 161 20.44 -1.67 -3.83
N GLY A 162 21.51 -2.16 -4.48
CA GLY A 162 21.96 -1.63 -5.77
C GLY A 162 20.89 -1.60 -6.85
N ARG A 163 19.97 -2.54 -6.83
CA ARG A 163 18.89 -2.63 -7.80
C ARG A 163 17.60 -1.93 -7.38
N LEU A 164 17.43 -1.61 -6.10
CA LEU A 164 16.22 -0.96 -5.60
C LEU A 164 15.93 0.33 -6.37
N LYS A 165 14.70 0.48 -6.83
CA LYS A 165 14.18 1.69 -7.45
C LYS A 165 13.88 2.76 -6.42
N VAL A 166 14.34 3.98 -6.69
CA VAL A 166 14.26 5.12 -5.78
C VAL A 166 14.04 6.41 -6.54
N THR A 167 13.53 7.44 -5.86
CA THR A 167 13.33 8.75 -6.48
C THR A 167 14.62 9.58 -6.48
N THR A 168 14.78 10.36 -7.56
CA THR A 168 15.81 11.41 -7.68
C THR A 168 15.32 12.79 -7.21
N THR A 169 14.05 12.91 -6.83
CA THR A 169 13.46 14.21 -6.46
C THR A 169 13.57 14.54 -4.97
N LEU A 170 14.09 13.60 -4.18
CA LEU A 170 14.35 13.72 -2.74
C LEU A 170 15.69 13.10 -2.40
N GLY A 171 16.30 13.53 -1.28
CA GLY A 171 17.46 12.86 -0.70
C GLY A 171 18.76 13.64 -0.76
N ASP A 172 18.95 14.55 -1.71
CA ASP A 172 20.00 15.56 -1.70
C ASP A 172 19.52 16.72 -0.81
N THR A 173 19.93 16.69 0.47
CA THR A 173 19.32 17.60 1.49
C THR A 173 20.05 18.93 1.61
N ASP A 174 21.31 19.00 1.18
CA ASP A 174 22.12 20.22 1.20
C ASP A 174 22.39 20.80 -0.21
N MET A 175 21.89 20.14 -1.26
CA MET A 175 21.95 20.55 -2.68
C MET A 175 23.39 20.60 -3.22
N ASP A 176 24.26 19.69 -2.82
CA ASP A 176 25.63 19.60 -3.32
C ASP A 176 25.80 18.58 -4.47
N GLY A 177 24.76 17.82 -4.79
CA GLY A 177 24.68 16.91 -5.93
C GLY A 177 24.91 15.45 -5.59
N ASP A 178 25.08 15.12 -4.30
CA ASP A 178 25.02 13.74 -3.82
C ASP A 178 23.83 13.51 -2.88
N TYR A 179 23.56 12.26 -2.49
CA TYR A 179 22.35 11.90 -1.76
C TYR A 179 22.69 11.54 -0.31
N ASP A 180 22.16 12.32 0.64
CA ASP A 180 22.24 12.07 2.10
C ASP A 180 21.20 11.07 2.57
N GLU A 181 20.13 10.89 1.81
CA GLU A 181 19.02 10.02 2.13
C GLU A 181 18.52 9.28 0.88
N ILE A 182 17.99 8.07 1.07
CA ILE A 182 17.43 7.24 0.00
C ILE A 182 15.92 7.12 0.22
N TYR A 183 15.12 7.43 -0.80
CA TYR A 183 13.65 7.33 -0.77
C TYR A 183 13.14 6.36 -1.81
N SER A 184 12.51 5.25 -1.36
CA SER A 184 11.86 4.27 -2.23
C SER A 184 10.36 4.58 -2.40
N TYR A 185 9.78 4.00 -3.45
CA TYR A 185 8.36 4.08 -3.74
C TYR A 185 7.58 3.03 -2.95
N GLY A 186 6.41 3.45 -2.42
CA GLY A 186 5.55 2.60 -1.61
C GLY A 186 6.16 2.24 -0.26
N ALA A 187 5.30 1.95 0.68
CA ALA A 187 5.73 1.50 1.99
C ALA A 187 5.62 -0.03 2.14
N ARG A 188 5.17 -0.76 1.09
CA ARG A 188 4.96 -2.22 1.10
C ARG A 188 4.06 -2.64 2.26
N SER A 189 3.05 -1.82 2.55
CA SER A 189 2.29 -1.90 3.79
C SER A 189 0.88 -1.34 3.64
N PHE A 190 0.07 -1.53 4.64
CA PHE A 190 -1.08 -0.68 4.87
C PHE A 190 -0.87 0.19 6.10
N ALA A 191 -1.52 1.33 6.12
CA ALA A 191 -1.47 2.24 7.26
C ALA A 191 -2.87 2.66 7.70
N ILE A 192 -3.03 2.94 9.01
CA ILE A 192 -4.26 3.51 9.55
C ILE A 192 -3.97 4.94 10.01
N TRP A 193 -4.84 5.85 9.61
CA TRP A 193 -4.74 7.27 9.90
C TRP A 193 -5.98 7.76 10.67
N SER A 194 -5.83 8.84 11.42
CA SER A 194 -7.00 9.59 11.90
C SER A 194 -7.71 10.30 10.75
N ASP A 195 -8.91 10.82 11.01
CA ASP A 195 -9.67 11.69 10.12
C ASP A 195 -8.94 12.99 9.71
N LYS A 196 -7.79 13.28 10.33
CA LYS A 196 -6.92 14.44 10.07
C LYS A 196 -5.59 14.07 9.41
N GLY A 197 -5.44 12.82 8.95
CA GLY A 197 -4.22 12.33 8.31
C GLY A 197 -3.05 12.08 9.28
N LYS A 198 -3.29 11.99 10.60
CA LYS A 198 -2.24 11.57 11.54
C LYS A 198 -2.11 10.07 11.57
N LEU A 199 -0.90 9.54 11.40
CA LEU A 199 -0.59 8.11 11.49
C LEU A 199 -0.99 7.53 12.86
N ILE A 200 -1.73 6.45 12.85
CA ILE A 200 -2.20 5.68 14.01
C ILE A 200 -1.51 4.32 14.08
N TYR A 201 -1.38 3.66 12.94
CA TYR A 201 -0.77 2.34 12.83
C TYR A 201 -0.09 2.18 11.47
N GLU A 202 1.04 1.50 11.47
CA GLU A 202 1.81 1.07 10.30
C GLU A 202 2.02 -0.45 10.40
N SER A 203 1.72 -1.18 9.32
CA SER A 203 1.80 -2.65 9.33
C SER A 203 3.23 -3.20 9.30
N GLY A 204 4.23 -2.37 9.08
CA GLY A 204 5.63 -2.78 9.09
C GLY A 204 5.97 -3.78 7.99
N SER A 205 6.63 -4.86 8.38
CA SER A 205 7.02 -5.95 7.48
C SER A 205 5.93 -7.00 7.26
N LEU A 206 4.70 -6.80 7.80
CA LEU A 206 3.71 -7.88 7.89
C LEU A 206 3.32 -8.46 6.54
N LEU A 207 3.15 -7.63 5.50
CA LEU A 207 2.69 -8.13 4.20
C LEU A 207 3.73 -9.08 3.59
N GLU A 208 4.99 -8.68 3.55
CA GLU A 208 6.08 -9.55 3.05
C GLU A 208 6.29 -10.78 3.95
N MET A 209 6.20 -10.65 5.27
CA MET A 209 6.29 -11.80 6.18
C MET A 209 5.17 -12.82 5.95
N ILE A 210 3.94 -12.36 5.67
CA ILE A 210 2.80 -13.23 5.42
C ILE A 210 2.95 -13.90 4.06
N THR A 211 3.29 -13.17 3.00
CA THR A 211 3.50 -13.75 1.66
C THR A 211 4.64 -14.76 1.65
N ALA A 212 5.76 -14.46 2.32
CA ALA A 212 6.87 -15.39 2.51
C ALA A 212 6.46 -16.67 3.25
N GLY A 213 5.52 -16.57 4.20
CA GLY A 213 5.03 -17.73 4.95
C GLY A 213 4.00 -18.57 4.21
N TYR A 214 3.17 -17.96 3.34
CA TYR A 214 2.11 -18.63 2.60
C TYR A 214 2.58 -19.16 1.24
N PHE A 215 3.41 -18.38 0.54
CA PHE A 215 3.88 -18.66 -0.81
C PHE A 215 5.39 -18.37 -0.93
N PRO A 216 6.26 -19.12 -0.23
CA PRO A 216 7.70 -18.85 -0.22
C PRO A 216 8.36 -18.98 -1.59
N GLU A 217 7.84 -19.84 -2.48
CA GLU A 217 8.38 -20.04 -3.83
C GLU A 217 7.91 -18.98 -4.83
N GLU A 218 6.88 -18.20 -4.44
CA GLU A 218 6.27 -17.13 -5.23
C GLU A 218 6.39 -15.76 -4.54
N PHE A 219 7.26 -15.67 -3.55
CA PHE A 219 7.47 -14.43 -2.80
C PHE A 219 7.85 -13.29 -3.74
N ASN A 220 7.19 -12.12 -3.57
CA ASN A 220 7.37 -10.93 -4.40
C ASN A 220 7.44 -11.22 -5.91
N SER A 221 6.61 -12.17 -6.40
CA SER A 221 6.51 -12.47 -7.81
C SER A 221 5.77 -11.38 -8.58
N ASN A 222 6.00 -11.35 -9.90
CA ASN A 222 5.28 -10.51 -10.84
C ASN A 222 3.89 -11.10 -11.18
N ASP A 223 2.97 -10.28 -11.62
CA ASP A 223 1.62 -10.64 -12.04
C ASP A 223 1.54 -11.07 -13.52
N GLU A 224 2.41 -10.55 -14.38
CA GLU A 224 2.39 -10.77 -15.82
C GLU A 224 3.11 -12.05 -16.27
N GLU A 225 3.95 -12.65 -15.41
CA GLU A 225 4.78 -13.81 -15.73
C GLU A 225 4.91 -14.78 -14.56
N ASN A 226 5.14 -16.06 -14.87
CA ASN A 226 5.48 -17.09 -13.89
C ASN A 226 6.99 -17.19 -13.68
N GLU A 227 7.42 -18.03 -12.71
CA GLU A 227 8.83 -18.24 -12.36
C GLU A 227 9.56 -16.91 -12.05
N SER A 228 8.81 -15.94 -11.51
CA SER A 228 9.29 -14.60 -11.19
C SER A 228 9.51 -14.40 -9.68
N PHE A 229 9.86 -15.50 -8.97
CA PHE A 229 10.26 -15.43 -7.56
C PHE A 229 11.19 -14.25 -7.32
N ASP A 230 10.88 -13.44 -6.30
CA ASP A 230 11.66 -12.31 -5.86
C ASP A 230 11.75 -11.13 -6.85
N GLY A 231 11.09 -11.26 -8.01
CA GLY A 231 11.21 -10.31 -9.11
C GLY A 231 10.71 -8.89 -8.83
N ARG A 232 9.93 -8.70 -7.74
CA ARG A 232 9.43 -7.37 -7.32
C ARG A 232 10.14 -6.81 -6.08
N SER A 233 11.10 -7.56 -5.51
CA SER A 233 11.84 -7.12 -4.31
C SER A 233 12.69 -5.88 -4.56
N ASP A 234 13.23 -5.72 -5.75
CA ASP A 234 14.02 -4.56 -6.18
C ASP A 234 13.16 -3.35 -6.61
N ASP A 235 11.84 -3.47 -6.46
CA ASP A 235 10.87 -2.43 -6.81
C ASP A 235 9.96 -2.12 -5.60
N LYS A 236 8.69 -2.52 -5.64
CA LYS A 236 7.68 -2.17 -4.62
C LYS A 236 7.18 -3.39 -3.80
N GLY A 237 7.74 -4.59 -4.02
CA GLY A 237 7.39 -5.83 -3.32
C GLY A 237 5.98 -6.33 -3.61
N PRO A 238 5.14 -6.60 -2.58
CA PRO A 238 3.80 -7.19 -2.77
C PRO A 238 2.76 -6.23 -3.36
N GLU A 239 3.03 -4.94 -3.37
CA GLU A 239 2.19 -3.87 -3.92
C GLU A 239 0.73 -3.95 -3.43
N PRO A 240 0.45 -3.55 -2.17
CA PRO A 240 -0.92 -3.46 -1.69
C PRO A 240 -1.63 -2.29 -2.37
N GLU A 241 -2.67 -2.58 -3.15
CA GLU A 241 -3.36 -1.63 -4.01
C GLU A 241 -4.78 -1.36 -3.51
N GLY A 242 -5.70 -2.32 -3.64
CA GLY A 242 -7.07 -2.16 -3.20
C GLY A 242 -7.27 -2.31 -1.69
N VAL A 243 -8.13 -1.49 -1.07
CA VAL A 243 -8.55 -1.70 0.31
C VAL A 243 -10.03 -1.39 0.54
N VAL A 244 -10.74 -2.30 1.21
CA VAL A 244 -12.12 -2.07 1.67
C VAL A 244 -12.30 -2.53 3.10
N THR A 245 -13.23 -1.91 3.83
CA THR A 245 -13.57 -2.32 5.19
C THR A 245 -15.02 -2.76 5.31
N GLY A 246 -15.27 -3.73 6.20
CA GLY A 246 -16.60 -4.23 6.46
C GLY A 246 -16.83 -4.59 7.92
N MET A 247 -18.08 -4.42 8.39
CA MET A 247 -18.47 -4.84 9.73
C MET A 247 -19.11 -6.24 9.66
N ILE A 248 -18.56 -7.18 10.43
CA ILE A 248 -19.04 -8.56 10.50
C ILE A 248 -19.22 -8.93 11.97
N LYS A 249 -20.45 -9.21 12.38
CA LYS A 249 -20.80 -9.58 13.78
C LYS A 249 -20.30 -8.59 14.84
N GLY A 250 -20.29 -7.29 14.51
CA GLY A 250 -19.90 -6.22 15.43
C GLY A 250 -18.39 -5.93 15.48
N GLU A 251 -17.59 -6.63 14.69
CA GLU A 251 -16.15 -6.38 14.50
C GLU A 251 -15.89 -5.82 13.10
N THR A 252 -14.89 -4.96 12.98
CA THR A 252 -14.50 -4.33 11.72
C THR A 252 -13.30 -5.06 11.12
N TYR A 253 -13.41 -5.41 9.84
CA TYR A 253 -12.35 -6.08 9.08
C TYR A 253 -11.93 -5.20 7.92
N ALA A 254 -10.65 -5.24 7.61
CA ALA A 254 -10.06 -4.70 6.39
C ALA A 254 -9.69 -5.86 5.45
N PHE A 255 -9.98 -5.68 4.18
CA PHE A 255 -9.62 -6.57 3.08
C PHE A 255 -8.67 -5.80 2.19
N ILE A 256 -7.45 -6.30 2.00
CA ILE A 256 -6.37 -5.61 1.31
C ILE A 256 -5.93 -6.49 0.13
N GLY A 257 -6.12 -5.98 -1.08
CA GLY A 257 -5.65 -6.61 -2.31
C GLY A 257 -4.15 -6.40 -2.47
N LEU A 258 -3.45 -7.45 -2.87
CA LEU A 258 -2.05 -7.39 -3.28
C LEU A 258 -1.98 -7.54 -4.79
N GLU A 259 -1.48 -6.53 -5.48
CA GLU A 259 -1.47 -6.50 -6.94
C GLU A 259 -0.59 -7.62 -7.51
N ARG A 260 0.70 -7.64 -7.20
CA ARG A 260 1.70 -8.46 -7.91
C ARG A 260 1.62 -9.96 -7.59
N ILE A 261 1.74 -10.33 -6.35
CA ILE A 261 1.60 -11.74 -5.94
C ILE A 261 0.15 -12.20 -6.00
N SER A 262 -0.79 -11.26 -6.06
CA SER A 262 -2.24 -11.44 -6.03
C SER A 262 -2.79 -11.83 -4.64
N GLY A 263 -4.12 -11.96 -4.59
CA GLY A 263 -4.84 -12.37 -3.40
C GLY A 263 -5.23 -11.24 -2.47
N ILE A 264 -5.97 -11.58 -1.41
CA ILE A 264 -6.57 -10.63 -0.48
C ILE A 264 -6.18 -11.01 0.94
N MET A 265 -5.51 -10.10 1.65
CA MET A 265 -5.23 -10.24 3.07
C MET A 265 -6.35 -9.65 3.92
N ILE A 266 -6.67 -10.31 5.02
CA ILE A 266 -7.75 -9.95 5.93
C ILE A 266 -7.17 -9.60 7.30
N PHE A 267 -7.51 -8.42 7.80
CA PHE A 267 -7.12 -7.96 9.13
C PHE A 267 -8.36 -7.55 9.94
N ASN A 268 -8.43 -7.93 11.22
CA ASN A 268 -9.38 -7.35 12.16
C ASN A 268 -8.84 -5.99 12.62
N VAL A 269 -9.54 -4.92 12.28
CA VAL A 269 -9.19 -3.53 12.59
C VAL A 269 -10.14 -2.89 13.60
N SER A 270 -10.87 -3.71 14.38
CA SER A 270 -11.77 -3.23 15.45
C SER A 270 -11.02 -2.41 16.50
N ASN A 271 -9.73 -2.68 16.69
CA ASN A 271 -8.82 -1.78 17.39
C ASN A 271 -7.84 -1.17 16.36
N PRO A 272 -8.02 0.10 15.96
CA PRO A 272 -7.20 0.72 14.94
C PRO A 272 -5.72 0.90 15.33
N TYR A 273 -5.39 0.74 16.61
CA TYR A 273 -4.00 0.80 17.10
C TYR A 273 -3.29 -0.55 17.07
N PHE A 274 -4.04 -1.66 16.97
CA PHE A 274 -3.52 -3.03 17.02
C PHE A 274 -4.31 -3.94 16.08
N PRO A 275 -4.23 -3.75 14.77
CA PRO A 275 -4.78 -4.68 13.79
C PRO A 275 -4.25 -6.09 13.99
N VAL A 276 -5.10 -7.09 13.76
CA VAL A 276 -4.75 -8.50 13.89
C VAL A 276 -4.96 -9.21 12.57
N PHE A 277 -3.93 -9.87 12.07
CA PHE A 277 -4.03 -10.71 10.88
C PHE A 277 -5.02 -11.86 11.10
N VAL A 278 -5.87 -12.10 10.12
CA VAL A 278 -6.93 -13.13 10.16
C VAL A 278 -6.69 -14.24 9.16
N ASP A 279 -6.52 -13.89 7.88
CA ASP A 279 -6.31 -14.85 6.80
C ASP A 279 -5.70 -14.18 5.56
N TYR A 280 -5.13 -14.98 4.66
CA TYR A 280 -4.71 -14.59 3.33
C TYR A 280 -5.24 -15.57 2.31
N ILE A 281 -6.00 -15.09 1.35
CA ILE A 281 -6.61 -15.89 0.30
C ILE A 281 -6.04 -15.43 -1.03
N ASN A 282 -5.43 -16.36 -1.74
CA ASN A 282 -4.94 -16.16 -3.08
C ASN A 282 -5.50 -17.27 -3.97
N THR A 283 -6.12 -16.89 -5.07
CA THR A 283 -6.78 -17.79 -6.02
C THR A 283 -6.04 -17.85 -7.36
N ARG A 284 -4.88 -17.21 -7.44
CA ARG A 284 -3.96 -17.34 -8.56
C ARG A 284 -3.41 -18.77 -8.61
N ASP A 285 -3.41 -19.35 -9.79
CA ASP A 285 -2.70 -20.58 -10.12
C ASP A 285 -1.36 -20.23 -10.76
N PHE A 286 -0.29 -20.30 -9.99
CA PHE A 286 1.06 -19.97 -10.45
C PHE A 286 1.61 -20.98 -11.48
N SER A 287 0.92 -22.10 -11.74
CA SER A 287 1.25 -23.02 -12.83
C SER A 287 0.51 -22.70 -14.13
N GLY A 288 -0.53 -21.87 -14.07
CA GLY A 288 -1.29 -21.40 -15.22
C GLY A 288 -0.57 -20.26 -15.95
N ASP A 289 -0.89 -20.05 -17.22
CA ASP A 289 -0.35 -18.94 -18.01
C ASP A 289 -1.07 -17.63 -17.64
N PRO A 290 -0.38 -16.60 -17.09
CA PRO A 290 -0.98 -15.32 -16.71
C PRO A 290 -1.65 -14.56 -17.86
N GLN A 291 -1.30 -14.87 -19.10
CA GLN A 291 -1.90 -14.28 -20.29
C GLN A 291 -3.21 -14.97 -20.70
N THR A 292 -3.70 -15.94 -19.91
CA THR A 292 -4.90 -16.73 -20.19
C THR A 292 -5.71 -16.97 -18.92
N ASP A 293 -6.94 -17.46 -19.05
CA ASP A 293 -7.83 -17.80 -17.93
C ASP A 293 -7.27 -18.93 -17.04
N SER A 294 -6.17 -19.61 -17.43
CA SER A 294 -5.62 -20.76 -16.70
C SER A 294 -4.90 -20.37 -15.41
N ALA A 295 -4.50 -19.13 -15.26
CA ALA A 295 -3.81 -18.66 -14.06
C ALA A 295 -4.75 -18.16 -12.95
N GLY A 296 -6.06 -18.27 -13.12
CA GLY A 296 -7.04 -17.86 -12.11
C GLY A 296 -7.15 -16.34 -11.96
N ASP A 297 -7.35 -15.87 -10.75
CA ASP A 297 -7.56 -14.44 -10.46
C ASP A 297 -6.23 -13.73 -10.17
N ILE A 298 -5.88 -12.72 -10.97
CA ILE A 298 -4.60 -11.99 -10.91
C ILE A 298 -4.83 -10.49 -10.81
N SER A 299 -4.10 -9.82 -9.92
CA SER A 299 -4.09 -8.36 -9.66
C SER A 299 -5.45 -7.85 -9.17
N PRO A 300 -5.79 -8.05 -7.88
CA PRO A 300 -7.00 -7.49 -7.29
C PRO A 300 -6.84 -5.98 -7.07
N GLU A 301 -7.53 -5.18 -7.88
CA GLU A 301 -7.55 -3.72 -7.83
C GLU A 301 -8.80 -3.21 -7.10
N GLY A 302 -9.98 -3.43 -7.68
CA GLY A 302 -11.24 -2.93 -7.14
C GLY A 302 -11.86 -3.87 -6.12
N LEU A 303 -12.08 -3.41 -4.87
CA LEU A 303 -12.71 -4.18 -3.80
C LEU A 303 -14.00 -3.55 -3.31
N ILE A 304 -15.07 -4.35 -3.18
CA ILE A 304 -16.35 -3.92 -2.60
C ILE A 304 -16.76 -4.90 -1.48
N PHE A 305 -17.16 -4.35 -0.32
CA PHE A 305 -17.78 -5.11 0.74
C PHE A 305 -19.31 -4.96 0.70
N VAL A 306 -20.02 -6.09 0.68
CA VAL A 306 -21.48 -6.14 0.77
C VAL A 306 -21.88 -6.74 2.12
N PRO A 307 -22.51 -5.96 3.02
CA PRO A 307 -22.92 -6.48 4.32
C PRO A 307 -24.04 -7.53 4.18
N ASP A 308 -24.19 -8.38 5.17
CA ASP A 308 -25.13 -9.51 5.19
C ASP A 308 -26.58 -9.10 4.88
N TYR A 309 -27.03 -7.95 5.40
CA TYR A 309 -28.39 -7.46 5.18
C TYR A 309 -28.68 -6.94 3.76
N LEU A 310 -27.65 -6.68 2.95
CA LEU A 310 -27.74 -6.33 1.53
C LEU A 310 -27.39 -7.50 0.61
N SER A 311 -26.81 -8.56 1.16
CA SER A 311 -26.38 -9.73 0.39
C SER A 311 -27.55 -10.65 0.06
N PRO A 312 -27.66 -11.17 -1.17
CA PRO A 312 -28.71 -12.13 -1.56
C PRO A 312 -28.57 -13.47 -0.82
N THR A 313 -27.39 -13.78 -0.27
CA THR A 313 -27.13 -15.01 0.51
C THR A 313 -27.30 -14.82 2.01
N TYR A 314 -27.64 -13.60 2.47
CA TYR A 314 -27.69 -13.21 3.88
C TYR A 314 -26.36 -13.45 4.63
N ARG A 315 -25.25 -13.42 3.91
CA ARG A 315 -23.89 -13.47 4.43
C ARG A 315 -23.07 -12.33 3.84
N PRO A 316 -22.09 -11.79 4.58
CA PRO A 316 -21.24 -10.74 4.03
C PRO A 316 -20.48 -11.24 2.80
N LEU A 317 -20.33 -10.37 1.80
CA LEU A 317 -19.56 -10.67 0.59
C LEU A 317 -18.41 -9.67 0.44
N VAL A 318 -17.31 -10.14 -0.14
CA VAL A 318 -16.28 -9.31 -0.75
C VAL A 318 -16.29 -9.60 -2.25
N ILE A 319 -16.42 -8.57 -3.04
CA ILE A 319 -16.37 -8.63 -4.50
C ILE A 319 -15.04 -8.01 -4.91
N ALA A 320 -14.24 -8.74 -5.65
CA ALA A 320 -12.97 -8.28 -6.16
C ALA A 320 -12.96 -8.28 -7.69
N GLY A 321 -12.57 -7.16 -8.28
CA GLY A 321 -12.20 -7.05 -9.68
C GLY A 321 -10.70 -7.27 -9.80
N PHE A 322 -10.30 -8.05 -10.78
CA PHE A 322 -8.92 -8.42 -11.03
C PHE A 322 -8.50 -7.89 -12.40
N GLU A 323 -7.54 -6.99 -12.42
CA GLU A 323 -7.15 -6.23 -13.61
C GLU A 323 -6.52 -7.14 -14.67
N VAL A 324 -5.46 -7.86 -14.31
CA VAL A 324 -4.68 -8.66 -15.27
C VAL A 324 -5.50 -9.83 -15.82
N SER A 325 -6.21 -10.57 -14.96
CA SER A 325 -7.06 -11.67 -15.43
C SER A 325 -8.39 -11.22 -16.04
N GLY A 326 -8.79 -9.94 -15.86
CA GLY A 326 -10.06 -9.42 -16.35
C GLY A 326 -11.29 -10.11 -15.72
N SER A 327 -11.12 -10.68 -14.52
CA SER A 327 -12.16 -11.45 -13.82
C SER A 327 -12.81 -10.66 -12.68
N ILE A 328 -14.02 -11.09 -12.28
CA ILE A 328 -14.68 -10.62 -11.07
C ILE A 328 -15.01 -11.82 -10.21
N THR A 329 -14.48 -11.87 -8.99
CA THR A 329 -14.72 -12.96 -8.06
C THR A 329 -15.49 -12.49 -6.84
N ILE A 330 -16.50 -13.27 -6.44
CA ILE A 330 -17.35 -12.99 -5.28
C ILE A 330 -17.01 -13.99 -4.18
N TYR A 331 -16.52 -13.47 -3.07
CA TYR A 331 -16.17 -14.26 -1.89
C TYR A 331 -17.26 -14.11 -0.82
N GLU A 332 -17.79 -15.24 -0.35
CA GLU A 332 -18.67 -15.25 0.82
C GLU A 332 -17.83 -15.35 2.11
N VAL A 333 -18.04 -14.41 3.03
CA VAL A 333 -17.28 -14.41 4.30
C VAL A 333 -17.99 -15.29 5.33
N VAL A 334 -17.39 -16.41 5.67
CA VAL A 334 -17.92 -17.37 6.64
C VAL A 334 -17.00 -17.50 7.86
N SER A 335 -17.58 -17.56 9.07
CA SER A 335 -16.79 -17.83 10.26
C SER A 335 -16.46 -19.32 10.35
N LYS A 336 -15.19 -19.67 10.48
CA LYS A 336 -14.81 -21.05 10.86
C LYS A 336 -15.30 -21.33 12.29
N ASN A 337 -16.17 -22.31 12.48
CA ASN A 337 -16.39 -22.91 13.78
C ASN A 337 -15.16 -23.76 14.11
N VAL A 338 -14.13 -23.13 14.69
CA VAL A 338 -13.00 -23.88 15.23
C VAL A 338 -13.47 -24.52 16.54
N HIS A 339 -13.87 -25.78 16.49
CA HIS A 339 -13.97 -26.63 17.69
C HIS A 339 -12.55 -26.90 18.22
N LYS A 340 -11.91 -25.86 18.76
CA LYS A 340 -10.77 -26.04 19.66
C LYS A 340 -11.22 -25.67 21.07
N LYS A 341 -11.29 -26.68 21.94
CA LYS A 341 -11.18 -26.47 23.39
C LYS A 341 -9.83 -25.81 23.66
N CYS A 342 -9.79 -24.48 23.60
CA CYS A 342 -8.68 -23.69 24.10
C CYS A 342 -9.14 -22.94 25.35
N LEU A 343 -8.45 -23.17 26.43
CA LEU A 343 -8.74 -22.65 27.77
C LEU A 343 -8.43 -21.16 27.94
N TYR A 344 -7.98 -20.44 26.90
CA TYR A 344 -7.77 -18.98 26.94
C TYR A 344 -7.88 -18.37 25.54
N GLY A 345 -8.81 -17.42 25.38
CA GLY A 345 -8.91 -16.51 24.23
C GLY A 345 -9.89 -16.97 23.13
N ARG A 346 -10.88 -16.12 22.81
CA ARG A 346 -11.74 -16.28 21.64
C ARG A 346 -10.96 -15.84 20.39
N ASN A 347 -10.39 -16.77 19.65
CA ASN A 347 -9.91 -16.50 18.30
C ASN A 347 -11.06 -16.78 17.33
N ASN A 348 -11.66 -15.73 16.79
CA ASN A 348 -12.56 -15.84 15.65
C ASN A 348 -11.67 -15.95 14.38
N SER A 349 -11.55 -17.14 13.82
CA SER A 349 -11.00 -17.32 12.49
C SER A 349 -12.14 -17.30 11.47
N PHE A 350 -11.98 -16.56 10.38
CA PHE A 350 -12.89 -16.56 9.24
C PHE A 350 -12.28 -17.35 8.09
N GLN A 351 -13.10 -17.81 7.19
CA GLN A 351 -12.69 -18.36 5.91
C GLN A 351 -13.53 -17.68 4.85
N MET A 352 -12.91 -17.20 3.77
CA MET A 352 -13.64 -16.86 2.56
C MET A 352 -13.91 -18.15 1.79
N GLY A 353 -15.14 -18.33 1.35
CA GLY A 353 -15.56 -19.44 0.49
C GLY A 353 -16.07 -18.89 -0.82
N PHE A 354 -15.80 -19.63 -1.92
CA PHE A 354 -16.32 -19.25 -3.24
C PHE A 354 -17.83 -19.50 -3.33
N LEU A 355 -18.56 -18.55 -3.91
CA LEU A 355 -19.84 -18.80 -4.53
C LEU A 355 -19.57 -19.27 -5.98
N LYS A 356 -19.83 -20.54 -6.26
CA LYS A 356 -19.84 -21.05 -7.64
C LYS A 356 -21.17 -20.72 -8.29
#